data_18e1de0b1a3d9b19469422f04b6ce3ac
#
_entry.id   18e1de0b1a3d9b19469422f04b6ce3ac
#
_cell.length_a   1.000
_cell.length_b   1.000
_cell.length_c   1.000
_cell.angle_alpha   90.00
_cell.angle_beta   90.00
_cell.angle_gamma   90.00
#
_symmetry.space_group_name_H-M   'P 1'
#
loop_
_entity.id
_entity.type
_entity.pdbx_description
1 polymer ?
#
loop_
_entity_poly.entity_id
_entity_poly.type
_entity_poly.pdbx_seq_one_letter_code
_entity_poly.pdbx_strand_id
1 'polypeptide(L)'
;MNRFSIIYALIFCFLISSCTKQHKDTSTEKFQFATPAEVGMVSDSLVKIEKMVMDFVDAKKYPGAVTLIAKNGKIIYESEVGWSDSLRTEPYRKDHLFRLASMTKPIVSVAAMQLVEAGKIKLDDPVGNYISSFKKTEILQSFNPLDSSWTSLPSVKTPTVRQLLTHTSGIAYGFMSPKVYGAMLAKNGIPDLNTFLPMTAKETMSKVGDIPLAFEPGAKWMYGLNTDVLGRVVEVASGEDLDDYIREKITKPLGIKMLDFYFNDSLSSKLTKAFMPTYTGGITQIPNVKQLFYIPNYPTEGAKTYHSGGGGMTGTARDYFLFCQAMLDNGNLHGATLLQPETAKLMHQNQLDSLSFRPGLEFGFGFDIAKEHPRKPDGAYGWGGAFSTIFWIDPVNDLIVIQLRQVLSSPFNNDINSKLEKIVYSALVNPK
;
A
#
# COMPACT_ATOMS: atom_id res chain seq x y z
N MET A 1 29.72 51.85 -79.49
CA MET A 1 29.87 52.93 -78.47
C MET A 1 29.05 52.55 -77.28
N ASN A 2 29.77 52.22 -76.23
CA ASN A 2 29.24 51.59 -74.97
C ASN A 2 28.60 52.60 -74.04
N ARG A 3 27.48 52.22 -73.46
CA ARG A 3 27.00 52.84 -72.20
C ARG A 3 26.79 51.74 -71.14
N PHE A 4 27.65 51.78 -70.11
CA PHE A 4 27.50 51.03 -68.89
C PHE A 4 26.40 51.67 -68.07
N SER A 5 25.47 50.83 -67.59
CA SER A 5 24.51 51.19 -66.53
C SER A 5 24.81 50.38 -65.32
N ILE A 6 25.20 51.04 -64.23
CA ILE A 6 25.46 50.48 -62.93
C ILE A 6 24.11 50.42 -62.17
N ILE A 7 23.67 49.20 -61.81
CA ILE A 7 22.50 48.99 -60.97
C ILE A 7 23.00 48.78 -59.52
N TYR A 8 22.68 49.73 -58.65
CA TYR A 8 22.88 49.59 -57.22
C TYR A 8 21.78 48.67 -56.62
N ALA A 9 22.16 47.49 -56.15
CA ALA A 9 21.31 46.63 -55.38
C ALA A 9 21.37 47.05 -53.92
N LEU A 10 20.28 47.61 -53.40
CA LEU A 10 20.05 47.89 -51.98
C LEU A 10 19.68 46.58 -51.33
N ILE A 11 20.60 46.02 -50.50
CA ILE A 11 20.34 44.88 -49.62
C ILE A 11 19.65 45.43 -48.39
N PHE A 12 18.36 45.18 -48.29
CA PHE A 12 17.54 45.47 -47.10
C PHE A 12 17.68 44.26 -46.12
N CYS A 13 18.56 44.38 -45.13
CA CYS A 13 18.64 43.41 -44.05
C CYS A 13 17.40 43.51 -43.16
N PHE A 14 16.44 42.61 -43.35
CA PHE A 14 15.38 42.37 -42.38
C PHE A 14 15.97 41.60 -41.19
N LEU A 15 16.24 42.30 -40.09
CA LEU A 15 16.46 41.69 -38.79
C LEU A 15 15.12 41.10 -38.30
N ILE A 16 14.88 39.83 -38.59
CA ILE A 16 13.81 39.06 -37.96
C ILE A 16 14.26 38.79 -36.52
N SER A 17 13.81 39.64 -35.58
CA SER A 17 13.92 39.39 -34.15
C SER A 17 13.02 38.21 -33.84
N SER A 18 13.56 37.01 -33.92
CA SER A 18 12.89 35.78 -33.45
C SER A 18 12.82 35.83 -31.95
N CYS A 19 11.71 36.34 -31.46
CA CYS A 19 11.34 36.21 -30.05
C CYS A 19 10.99 34.73 -29.79
N THR A 20 12.00 33.91 -29.55
CA THR A 20 11.79 32.58 -28.96
C THR A 20 11.16 32.78 -27.61
N LYS A 21 9.82 32.69 -27.56
CA LYS A 21 9.14 32.37 -26.31
C LYS A 21 9.78 31.08 -25.81
N GLN A 22 10.70 31.19 -24.84
CA GLN A 22 11.02 30.08 -23.98
C GLN A 22 9.68 29.64 -23.36
N HIS A 23 9.10 28.57 -23.90
CA HIS A 23 8.18 27.77 -23.13
C HIS A 23 8.98 27.37 -21.89
N LYS A 24 8.75 28.05 -20.77
CA LYS A 24 9.02 27.46 -19.46
C LYS A 24 8.20 26.17 -19.46
N ASP A 25 8.92 25.08 -19.68
CA ASP A 25 8.40 23.76 -19.38
C ASP A 25 8.11 23.76 -17.88
N THR A 26 6.87 24.05 -17.51
CA THR A 26 6.36 23.85 -16.17
C THR A 26 6.09 22.35 -16.02
N SER A 27 7.14 21.53 -16.23
CA SER A 27 7.20 20.23 -15.60
C SER A 27 7.32 20.54 -14.10
N THR A 28 6.17 20.54 -13.42
CA THR A 28 6.12 20.48 -11.97
C THR A 28 7.02 19.32 -11.57
N GLU A 29 8.15 19.59 -10.93
CA GLU A 29 9.04 18.54 -10.48
C GLU A 29 8.20 17.61 -9.62
N LYS A 30 8.09 16.36 -10.03
CA LYS A 30 7.28 15.31 -9.40
C LYS A 30 7.57 15.19 -7.89
N PHE A 31 8.80 15.50 -7.49
CA PHE A 31 9.25 15.51 -6.10
C PHE A 31 9.87 16.85 -5.75
N GLN A 32 9.43 17.41 -4.64
CA GLN A 32 10.06 18.57 -4.05
C GLN A 32 10.96 18.13 -2.90
N PHE A 33 12.10 18.82 -2.71
CA PHE A 33 13.06 18.52 -1.66
C PHE A 33 13.32 19.76 -0.81
N ALA A 34 13.61 19.54 0.46
CA ALA A 34 14.09 20.56 1.39
C ALA A 34 15.08 19.94 2.39
N THR A 35 15.85 20.76 3.08
CA THR A 35 16.57 20.32 4.26
C THR A 35 15.61 20.19 5.45
N PRO A 36 15.88 19.31 6.42
CA PRO A 36 15.05 19.21 7.62
C PRO A 36 14.87 20.55 8.34
N ALA A 37 15.91 21.37 8.42
CA ALA A 37 15.88 22.68 9.09
C ALA A 37 14.88 23.65 8.44
N GLU A 38 14.75 23.66 7.11
CA GLU A 38 13.81 24.53 6.39
C GLU A 38 12.34 24.26 6.74
N VAL A 39 12.04 23.07 7.24
CA VAL A 39 10.67 22.65 7.61
C VAL A 39 10.51 22.44 9.12
N GLY A 40 11.45 22.92 9.94
CA GLY A 40 11.38 22.86 11.40
C GLY A 40 11.66 21.45 11.95
N MET A 41 12.62 20.74 11.37
CA MET A 41 13.14 19.48 11.90
C MET A 41 14.65 19.51 12.11
N VAL A 42 15.14 18.74 13.07
CA VAL A 42 16.57 18.65 13.44
C VAL A 42 17.23 17.54 12.62
N SER A 43 18.15 17.90 11.74
CA SER A 43 18.88 16.96 10.86
C SER A 43 19.62 15.88 11.64
N ASP A 44 20.36 16.25 12.69
CA ASP A 44 21.15 15.33 13.52
C ASP A 44 20.29 14.28 14.23
N SER A 45 19.01 14.56 14.42
CA SER A 45 18.07 13.57 14.95
C SER A 45 17.70 12.55 13.89
N LEU A 46 17.46 12.96 12.64
CA LEU A 46 17.08 12.05 11.56
C LEU A 46 18.20 11.09 11.14
N VAL A 47 19.46 11.54 11.16
CA VAL A 47 20.64 10.70 10.88
C VAL A 47 20.73 9.49 11.83
N LYS A 48 20.17 9.59 13.04
CA LYS A 48 20.10 8.45 13.98
C LYS A 48 19.29 7.27 13.44
N ILE A 49 18.44 7.47 12.43
CA ILE A 49 17.68 6.40 11.76
C ILE A 49 18.64 5.41 11.10
N GLU A 50 19.69 5.88 10.42
CA GLU A 50 20.67 5.01 9.77
C GLU A 50 21.36 4.11 10.78
N LYS A 51 21.84 4.71 11.90
CA LYS A 51 22.44 3.92 12.98
C LYS A 51 21.44 2.93 13.57
N MET A 52 20.21 3.35 13.82
CA MET A 52 19.18 2.48 14.37
C MET A 52 18.91 1.29 13.44
N VAL A 53 18.79 1.50 12.13
CA VAL A 53 18.60 0.40 11.16
C VAL A 53 19.84 -0.50 11.13
N MET A 54 21.06 0.07 11.14
CA MET A 54 22.29 -0.71 11.13
C MET A 54 22.43 -1.57 12.39
N ASP A 55 22.04 -1.08 13.57
CA ASP A 55 22.04 -1.87 14.81
C ASP A 55 21.14 -3.14 14.66
N PHE A 56 20.02 -3.05 13.94
CA PHE A 56 19.18 -4.22 13.64
C PHE A 56 19.80 -5.14 12.59
N VAL A 57 20.53 -4.59 11.63
CA VAL A 57 21.28 -5.38 10.62
C VAL A 57 22.41 -6.15 11.26
N ASP A 58 23.19 -5.52 12.13
CA ASP A 58 24.29 -6.16 12.84
C ASP A 58 23.81 -7.23 13.83
N ALA A 59 22.65 -6.99 14.44
CA ALA A 59 21.95 -7.99 15.26
C ALA A 59 21.27 -9.10 14.44
N LYS A 60 21.41 -9.12 13.10
CA LYS A 60 20.80 -10.09 12.15
C LYS A 60 19.27 -10.18 12.27
N LYS A 61 18.61 -9.09 12.64
CA LYS A 61 17.14 -8.99 12.79
C LYS A 61 16.46 -8.48 11.54
N TYR A 62 17.17 -7.68 10.72
CA TYR A 62 16.72 -7.15 9.42
C TYR A 62 17.88 -7.16 8.43
N PRO A 63 17.60 -7.29 7.12
CA PRO A 63 18.63 -7.12 6.10
C PRO A 63 18.98 -5.65 5.89
N GLY A 64 18.07 -4.74 6.25
CA GLY A 64 18.17 -3.31 6.10
C GLY A 64 16.80 -2.66 5.91
N ALA A 65 16.79 -1.40 5.49
CA ALA A 65 15.59 -0.64 5.17
C ALA A 65 15.88 0.51 4.19
N VAL A 66 14.85 0.88 3.41
CA VAL A 66 14.75 2.18 2.74
C VAL A 66 13.77 3.03 3.52
N THR A 67 14.20 4.22 3.94
CA THR A 67 13.38 5.18 4.70
C THR A 67 13.20 6.45 3.91
N LEU A 68 11.98 6.98 3.86
CA LEU A 68 11.64 8.28 3.31
C LEU A 68 10.81 9.06 4.33
N ILE A 69 11.19 10.32 4.57
CA ILE A 69 10.41 11.26 5.39
C ILE A 69 10.17 12.51 4.56
N ALA A 70 8.91 12.95 4.55
CA ALA A 70 8.51 14.20 3.94
C ALA A 70 7.74 15.06 4.95
N LYS A 71 7.91 16.38 4.86
CA LYS A 71 7.21 17.35 5.67
C LYS A 71 6.89 18.59 4.84
N ASN A 72 5.69 19.15 5.03
CA ASN A 72 5.17 20.28 4.25
C ASN A 72 5.28 20.04 2.73
N GLY A 73 4.90 18.82 2.29
CA GLY A 73 4.93 18.42 0.88
C GLY A 73 6.32 18.17 0.28
N LYS A 74 7.40 18.23 1.07
CA LYS A 74 8.79 18.10 0.59
C LYS A 74 9.49 16.91 1.23
N ILE A 75 10.21 16.14 0.42
CA ILE A 75 11.08 15.06 0.92
C ILE A 75 12.28 15.74 1.61
N ILE A 76 12.48 15.42 2.89
CA ILE A 76 13.51 16.02 3.73
C ILE A 76 14.57 15.02 4.18
N TYR A 77 14.29 13.74 4.05
CA TYR A 77 15.20 12.68 4.43
C TYR A 77 14.94 11.43 3.62
N GLU A 78 15.99 10.85 3.09
CA GLU A 78 16.00 9.51 2.48
C GLU A 78 17.25 8.77 2.94
N SER A 79 17.10 7.50 3.26
CA SER A 79 18.25 6.63 3.54
C SER A 79 18.04 5.22 3.01
N GLU A 80 19.13 4.62 2.56
CA GLU A 80 19.22 3.24 2.09
C GLU A 80 20.28 2.51 2.92
N VAL A 81 19.84 1.74 3.91
CA VAL A 81 20.74 1.07 4.88
C VAL A 81 20.63 -0.44 4.74
N GLY A 82 21.76 -1.13 4.63
CA GLY A 82 21.84 -2.58 4.56
C GLY A 82 21.80 -3.13 3.14
N TRP A 83 21.41 -4.38 2.99
CA TRP A 83 21.54 -5.15 1.76
C TRP A 83 20.23 -5.81 1.34
N SER A 84 20.01 -5.91 0.02
CA SER A 84 18.83 -6.54 -0.54
C SER A 84 18.95 -8.07 -0.63
N ASP A 85 20.14 -8.63 -0.36
CA ASP A 85 20.45 -10.05 -0.43
C ASP A 85 21.17 -10.57 0.82
N SER A 86 21.15 -11.90 1.02
CA SER A 86 21.76 -12.55 2.19
C SER A 86 23.29 -12.57 2.14
N LEU A 87 23.89 -12.44 0.96
CA LEU A 87 25.34 -12.42 0.78
C LEU A 87 25.96 -11.05 1.05
N ARG A 88 25.11 -10.02 1.25
CA ARG A 88 25.51 -8.62 1.44
C ARG A 88 26.34 -8.07 0.28
N THR A 89 25.95 -8.44 -0.95
CA THR A 89 26.60 -7.99 -2.20
C THR A 89 25.86 -6.86 -2.87
N GLU A 90 24.54 -6.78 -2.67
CA GLU A 90 23.64 -5.79 -3.25
C GLU A 90 23.13 -4.83 -2.17
N PRO A 91 23.69 -3.61 -2.03
CA PRO A 91 23.15 -2.62 -1.09
C PRO A 91 21.73 -2.22 -1.49
N TYR A 92 20.89 -1.83 -0.52
CA TYR A 92 19.61 -1.25 -0.82
C TYR A 92 19.76 0.04 -1.64
N ARG A 93 18.81 0.28 -2.52
CA ARG A 93 18.69 1.51 -3.33
C ARG A 93 17.25 2.03 -3.31
N LYS A 94 17.08 3.33 -3.42
CA LYS A 94 15.77 4.00 -3.47
C LYS A 94 14.87 3.57 -4.63
N ASP A 95 15.45 2.99 -5.69
CA ASP A 95 14.73 2.47 -6.86
C ASP A 95 14.46 0.97 -6.78
N HIS A 96 14.80 0.32 -5.66
CA HIS A 96 14.42 -1.07 -5.43
C HIS A 96 12.91 -1.23 -5.22
N LEU A 97 12.41 -2.35 -5.71
CA LEU A 97 11.02 -2.78 -5.57
C LEU A 97 10.85 -3.60 -4.29
N PHE A 98 9.94 -3.16 -3.44
CA PHE A 98 9.58 -3.81 -2.20
C PHE A 98 8.17 -4.38 -2.30
N ARG A 99 7.96 -5.62 -1.86
CA ARG A 99 6.62 -6.18 -1.68
C ARG A 99 5.94 -5.42 -0.56
N LEU A 100 4.89 -4.70 -0.89
CA LEU A 100 4.19 -3.81 0.05
C LEU A 100 3.20 -4.56 0.93
N ALA A 101 2.80 -5.76 0.49
CA ALA A 101 1.77 -6.55 1.16
C ALA A 101 0.56 -5.67 1.54
N SER A 102 0.16 -5.65 2.81
CA SER A 102 -1.06 -4.97 3.24
C SER A 102 -1.05 -3.44 3.08
N MET A 103 0.07 -2.81 2.72
CA MET A 103 0.05 -1.42 2.25
C MET A 103 -0.70 -1.26 0.90
N THR A 104 -1.09 -2.35 0.25
CA THR A 104 -2.05 -2.38 -0.88
C THR A 104 -3.45 -1.93 -0.46
N LYS A 105 -3.87 -2.25 0.77
CA LYS A 105 -5.25 -2.05 1.23
C LYS A 105 -5.75 -0.60 1.17
N PRO A 106 -4.98 0.41 1.61
CA PRO A 106 -5.37 1.81 1.45
C PRO A 106 -5.68 2.20 0.01
N ILE A 107 -4.88 1.72 -0.94
CA ILE A 107 -5.04 2.04 -2.37
C ILE A 107 -6.33 1.43 -2.92
N VAL A 108 -6.61 0.16 -2.60
CA VAL A 108 -7.86 -0.52 -3.01
C VAL A 108 -9.06 0.10 -2.31
N SER A 109 -8.91 0.55 -1.06
CA SER A 109 -9.96 1.28 -0.35
C SER A 109 -10.28 2.62 -1.03
N VAL A 110 -9.25 3.36 -1.50
CA VAL A 110 -9.45 4.58 -2.32
C VAL A 110 -10.20 4.25 -3.60
N ALA A 111 -9.83 3.17 -4.32
CA ALA A 111 -10.53 2.74 -5.53
C ALA A 111 -12.03 2.47 -5.27
N ALA A 112 -12.36 1.79 -4.16
CA ALA A 112 -13.75 1.58 -3.77
C ALA A 112 -14.46 2.90 -3.42
N MET A 113 -13.81 3.82 -2.72
CA MET A 113 -14.37 5.11 -2.34
C MET A 113 -14.58 6.04 -3.55
N GLN A 114 -13.74 5.96 -4.60
CA GLN A 114 -14.01 6.63 -5.88
C GLN A 114 -15.32 6.15 -6.52
N LEU A 115 -15.61 4.85 -6.44
CA LEU A 115 -16.87 4.29 -6.95
C LEU A 115 -18.06 4.65 -6.05
N VAL A 116 -17.84 4.85 -4.74
CA VAL A 116 -18.85 5.41 -3.84
C VAL A 116 -19.20 6.84 -4.23
N GLU A 117 -18.21 7.71 -4.48
CA GLU A 117 -18.42 9.07 -4.98
C GLU A 117 -19.15 9.10 -6.32
N ALA A 118 -18.81 8.18 -7.21
CA ALA A 118 -19.47 8.03 -8.51
C ALA A 118 -20.91 7.44 -8.42
N GLY A 119 -21.38 7.08 -7.23
CA GLY A 119 -22.69 6.49 -7.00
C GLY A 119 -22.86 5.05 -7.55
N LYS A 120 -21.74 4.40 -7.93
CA LYS A 120 -21.73 3.01 -8.43
C LYS A 120 -21.75 1.96 -7.31
N ILE A 121 -21.31 2.34 -6.12
CA ILE A 121 -21.31 1.53 -4.89
C ILE A 121 -21.92 2.39 -3.78
N LYS A 122 -22.71 1.76 -2.90
CA LYS A 122 -23.08 2.35 -1.61
C LYS A 122 -22.36 1.62 -0.50
N LEU A 123 -21.94 2.32 0.54
CA LEU A 123 -21.22 1.72 1.67
C LEU A 123 -21.99 0.56 2.32
N ASP A 124 -23.30 0.69 2.40
CA ASP A 124 -24.17 -0.30 3.04
C ASP A 124 -24.80 -1.29 2.04
N ASP A 125 -24.36 -1.31 0.79
CA ASP A 125 -24.75 -2.34 -0.16
C ASP A 125 -24.27 -3.71 0.32
N PRO A 126 -25.13 -4.75 0.27
CA PRO A 126 -24.72 -6.13 0.48
C PRO A 126 -23.67 -6.55 -0.56
N VAL A 127 -22.59 -7.19 -0.11
CA VAL A 127 -21.55 -7.75 -1.02
C VAL A 127 -22.17 -8.69 -2.05
N GLY A 128 -23.24 -9.38 -1.69
CA GLY A 128 -24.01 -10.27 -2.56
C GLY A 128 -24.61 -9.59 -3.80
N ASN A 129 -24.69 -8.25 -3.85
CA ASN A 129 -25.09 -7.53 -5.06
C ASN A 129 -24.00 -7.58 -6.15
N TYR A 130 -22.75 -7.75 -5.77
CA TYR A 130 -21.57 -7.80 -6.65
C TYR A 130 -21.03 -9.21 -6.84
N ILE A 131 -21.05 -10.03 -5.77
CA ILE A 131 -20.53 -11.40 -5.77
C ILE A 131 -21.60 -12.33 -5.24
N SER A 132 -22.20 -13.11 -6.14
CA SER A 132 -23.44 -13.88 -5.86
C SER A 132 -23.33 -14.88 -4.71
N SER A 133 -22.13 -15.45 -4.45
CA SER A 133 -21.90 -16.38 -3.33
C SER A 133 -22.09 -15.74 -1.95
N PHE A 134 -21.99 -14.40 -1.85
CA PHE A 134 -22.27 -13.67 -0.61
C PHE A 134 -23.75 -13.33 -0.38
N LYS A 135 -24.68 -13.75 -1.26
CA LYS A 135 -26.11 -13.54 -1.05
C LYS A 135 -26.68 -14.32 0.13
N LYS A 136 -26.06 -15.46 0.43
CA LYS A 136 -26.40 -16.31 1.57
C LYS A 136 -25.11 -16.75 2.23
N THR A 137 -24.77 -16.15 3.34
CA THR A 137 -23.59 -16.47 4.14
C THR A 137 -23.95 -17.31 5.34
N GLU A 138 -22.98 -18.05 5.84
CA GLU A 138 -23.13 -18.93 7.00
C GLU A 138 -22.08 -18.57 8.05
N ILE A 139 -22.34 -18.94 9.31
CA ILE A 139 -21.42 -18.76 10.44
C ILE A 139 -20.87 -20.12 10.84
N LEU A 140 -19.55 -20.22 10.94
CA LEU A 140 -18.85 -21.44 11.36
C LEU A 140 -19.30 -21.85 12.78
N GLN A 141 -19.76 -23.10 12.94
CA GLN A 141 -20.12 -23.70 14.22
C GLN A 141 -19.06 -24.67 14.73
N SER A 142 -18.60 -25.58 13.88
CA SER A 142 -17.57 -26.53 14.23
C SER A 142 -16.64 -26.83 13.05
N PHE A 143 -15.42 -27.25 13.36
CA PHE A 143 -14.42 -27.64 12.36
C PHE A 143 -13.77 -28.96 12.79
N ASN A 144 -13.68 -29.92 11.85
CA ASN A 144 -13.00 -31.17 12.04
C ASN A 144 -11.56 -31.11 11.48
N PRO A 145 -10.51 -31.14 12.30
CA PRO A 145 -9.12 -31.05 11.84
C PRO A 145 -8.63 -32.27 11.06
N LEU A 146 -9.32 -33.41 11.12
CA LEU A 146 -8.89 -34.65 10.47
C LEU A 146 -9.12 -34.62 8.98
N ASP A 147 -10.24 -34.03 8.52
CA ASP A 147 -10.63 -34.00 7.13
C ASP A 147 -10.95 -32.59 6.60
N SER A 148 -10.79 -31.57 7.46
CA SER A 148 -11.13 -30.18 7.17
C SER A 148 -12.60 -29.98 6.76
N SER A 149 -13.52 -30.82 7.28
CA SER A 149 -14.96 -30.60 7.19
C SER A 149 -15.43 -29.64 8.28
N TRP A 150 -16.60 -29.03 8.07
CA TRP A 150 -17.19 -28.10 9.04
C TRP A 150 -18.71 -28.20 9.08
N THR A 151 -19.30 -27.68 10.14
CA THR A 151 -20.72 -27.36 10.22
C THR A 151 -20.89 -25.86 10.36
N SER A 152 -21.98 -25.33 9.82
CA SER A 152 -22.29 -23.90 9.84
C SER A 152 -23.79 -23.69 10.00
N LEU A 153 -24.19 -22.49 10.37
CA LEU A 153 -25.58 -22.03 10.45
C LEU A 153 -25.76 -20.79 9.57
N PRO A 154 -26.95 -20.59 9.00
CA PRO A 154 -27.22 -19.36 8.25
C PRO A 154 -26.94 -18.11 9.05
N SER A 155 -26.23 -17.15 8.45
CA SER A 155 -26.04 -15.82 9.02
C SER A 155 -27.35 -15.04 8.97
N VAL A 156 -27.62 -14.27 10.03
CA VAL A 156 -28.78 -13.36 10.08
C VAL A 156 -28.54 -12.14 9.16
N LYS A 157 -27.28 -11.72 9.03
CA LYS A 157 -26.87 -10.56 8.20
C LYS A 157 -25.91 -11.01 7.12
N THR A 158 -25.96 -10.33 5.96
CA THR A 158 -24.94 -10.49 4.91
C THR A 158 -23.90 -9.39 5.02
N PRO A 159 -22.61 -9.65 4.68
CA PRO A 159 -21.57 -8.62 4.69
C PRO A 159 -21.91 -7.45 3.77
N THR A 160 -21.55 -6.23 4.18
CA THR A 160 -21.66 -5.00 3.38
C THR A 160 -20.30 -4.50 2.92
N VAL A 161 -20.28 -3.58 1.95
CA VAL A 161 -19.06 -2.91 1.49
C VAL A 161 -18.37 -2.17 2.64
N ARG A 162 -19.12 -1.48 3.50
CA ARG A 162 -18.60 -0.83 4.73
C ARG A 162 -17.85 -1.85 5.59
N GLN A 163 -18.40 -3.01 5.78
CA GLN A 163 -17.80 -4.06 6.62
C GLN A 163 -16.56 -4.69 5.99
N LEU A 164 -16.44 -4.69 4.65
CA LEU A 164 -15.19 -5.04 3.98
C LEU A 164 -14.11 -3.97 4.26
N LEU A 165 -14.44 -2.68 4.10
CA LEU A 165 -13.54 -1.56 4.34
C LEU A 165 -13.05 -1.49 5.79
N THR A 166 -13.86 -1.93 6.75
CA THR A 166 -13.57 -1.87 8.19
C THR A 166 -13.12 -3.19 8.81
N HIS A 167 -12.99 -4.26 8.03
CA HIS A 167 -12.67 -5.60 8.53
C HIS A 167 -13.65 -6.12 9.61
N THR A 168 -14.95 -5.83 9.46
CA THR A 168 -16.00 -6.27 10.38
C THR A 168 -16.98 -7.27 9.76
N SER A 169 -16.66 -7.79 8.56
CA SER A 169 -17.54 -8.72 7.80
C SER A 169 -17.58 -10.14 8.34
N GLY A 170 -16.61 -10.57 9.16
CA GLY A 170 -16.43 -11.97 9.57
C GLY A 170 -15.62 -12.84 8.60
N ILE A 171 -15.15 -12.31 7.47
CA ILE A 171 -14.27 -13.01 6.53
C ILE A 171 -12.87 -13.12 7.15
N ALA A 172 -12.32 -14.35 7.23
CA ALA A 172 -11.03 -14.62 7.86
C ALA A 172 -9.87 -14.71 6.84
N TYR A 173 -8.64 -14.47 7.32
CA TYR A 173 -7.41 -14.95 6.69
C TYR A 173 -7.05 -16.34 7.21
N GLY A 174 -6.52 -17.21 6.34
CA GLY A 174 -6.00 -18.51 6.72
C GLY A 174 -4.76 -18.40 7.59
N PHE A 175 -3.81 -17.51 7.28
CA PHE A 175 -2.59 -17.33 8.07
C PHE A 175 -2.85 -16.78 9.49
N MET A 176 -3.99 -16.11 9.74
CA MET A 176 -4.40 -15.69 11.07
C MET A 176 -5.04 -16.84 11.90
N SER A 177 -5.56 -17.85 11.21
CA SER A 177 -6.15 -19.06 11.82
C SER A 177 -5.73 -20.31 11.02
N PRO A 178 -4.43 -20.71 11.06
CA PRO A 178 -3.90 -21.73 10.16
C PRO A 178 -4.58 -23.09 10.28
N LYS A 179 -4.98 -23.47 11.52
CA LYS A 179 -5.59 -24.78 11.80
C LYS A 179 -7.05 -24.88 11.37
N VAL A 180 -7.74 -23.77 11.20
CA VAL A 180 -9.16 -23.74 10.82
C VAL A 180 -9.29 -23.12 9.44
N TYR A 181 -9.26 -21.79 9.34
CA TYR A 181 -9.44 -21.10 8.05
C TYR A 181 -8.33 -21.40 7.05
N GLY A 182 -7.06 -21.56 7.48
CA GLY A 182 -5.98 -21.98 6.60
C GLY A 182 -6.23 -23.34 5.96
N ALA A 183 -6.70 -24.32 6.72
CA ALA A 183 -7.06 -25.63 6.20
C ALA A 183 -8.28 -25.57 5.27
N MET A 184 -9.31 -24.79 5.63
CA MET A 184 -10.52 -24.62 4.79
C MET A 184 -10.20 -23.94 3.47
N LEU A 185 -9.43 -22.85 3.48
CA LEU A 185 -9.02 -22.13 2.27
C LEU A 185 -8.15 -23.00 1.37
N ALA A 186 -7.15 -23.70 1.93
CA ALA A 186 -6.29 -24.61 1.18
C ALA A 186 -7.06 -25.75 0.52
N LYS A 187 -8.01 -26.37 1.25
CA LYS A 187 -8.88 -27.44 0.74
C LYS A 187 -9.73 -26.96 -0.47
N ASN A 188 -10.16 -25.69 -0.46
CA ASN A 188 -10.97 -25.10 -1.52
C ASN A 188 -10.14 -24.42 -2.62
N GLY A 189 -8.79 -24.54 -2.56
CA GLY A 189 -7.90 -23.95 -3.55
C GLY A 189 -7.94 -22.41 -3.55
N ILE A 190 -8.04 -21.80 -2.36
CA ILE A 190 -8.09 -20.34 -2.17
C ILE A 190 -6.75 -19.89 -1.59
N PRO A 191 -5.97 -19.06 -2.29
CA PRO A 191 -4.77 -18.43 -1.73
C PRO A 191 -5.13 -17.35 -0.71
N ASP A 192 -4.33 -17.25 0.34
CA ASP A 192 -4.50 -16.21 1.37
C ASP A 192 -4.13 -14.79 0.88
N LEU A 193 -3.24 -14.71 -0.09
CA LEU A 193 -2.72 -13.46 -0.65
C LEU A 193 -2.39 -13.67 -2.13
N ASN A 194 -1.09 -13.59 -2.48
CA ASN A 194 -0.63 -13.69 -3.85
C ASN A 194 -0.48 -15.14 -4.31
N THR A 195 -0.63 -15.36 -5.61
CA THR A 195 -0.40 -16.66 -6.22
C THR A 195 0.38 -16.53 -7.53
N PHE A 196 1.18 -17.54 -7.85
CA PHE A 196 1.83 -17.68 -9.16
C PHE A 196 0.98 -18.48 -10.15
N LEU A 197 -0.14 -19.05 -9.69
CA LEU A 197 -1.06 -19.86 -10.50
C LEU A 197 -1.94 -18.98 -11.40
N PRO A 198 -2.45 -19.52 -12.52
CA PRO A 198 -3.35 -18.81 -13.42
C PRO A 198 -4.78 -18.74 -12.83
N MET A 199 -4.92 -18.04 -11.71
CA MET A 199 -6.19 -17.80 -11.02
C MET A 199 -6.63 -16.36 -11.23
N THR A 200 -7.92 -16.09 -11.07
CA THR A 200 -8.50 -14.73 -11.13
C THR A 200 -9.17 -14.38 -9.81
N ALA A 201 -9.27 -13.08 -9.51
CA ALA A 201 -10.06 -12.61 -8.37
C ALA A 201 -11.53 -13.03 -8.47
N LYS A 202 -12.10 -13.05 -9.69
CA LYS A 202 -13.47 -13.49 -9.95
C LYS A 202 -13.72 -14.91 -9.44
N GLU A 203 -12.86 -15.85 -9.83
CA GLU A 203 -13.00 -17.27 -9.44
C GLU A 203 -12.73 -17.45 -7.95
N THR A 204 -11.69 -16.82 -7.43
CA THR A 204 -11.24 -16.98 -6.05
C THR A 204 -12.24 -16.38 -5.06
N MET A 205 -12.68 -15.14 -5.29
CA MET A 205 -13.61 -14.47 -4.37
C MET A 205 -15.02 -15.08 -4.39
N SER A 206 -15.41 -15.72 -5.51
CA SER A 206 -16.63 -16.53 -5.53
C SER A 206 -16.55 -17.71 -4.55
N LYS A 207 -15.39 -18.38 -4.48
CA LYS A 207 -15.18 -19.48 -3.50
C LYS A 207 -15.08 -18.98 -2.06
N VAL A 208 -14.54 -17.77 -1.83
CA VAL A 208 -14.48 -17.17 -0.48
C VAL A 208 -15.88 -16.96 0.09
N GLY A 209 -16.86 -16.61 -0.73
CA GLY A 209 -18.26 -16.48 -0.31
C GLY A 209 -18.92 -17.78 0.17
N ASP A 210 -18.39 -18.94 -0.23
CA ASP A 210 -18.85 -20.25 0.19
C ASP A 210 -18.17 -20.74 1.50
N ILE A 211 -17.15 -20.02 1.99
CA ILE A 211 -16.52 -20.30 3.27
C ILE A 211 -17.30 -19.61 4.40
N PRO A 212 -17.68 -20.32 5.47
CA PRO A 212 -18.45 -19.73 6.55
C PRO A 212 -17.66 -18.61 7.25
N LEU A 213 -18.37 -17.54 7.62
CA LEU A 213 -17.84 -16.41 8.34
C LEU A 213 -17.46 -16.82 9.79
N ALA A 214 -16.52 -16.12 10.38
CA ALA A 214 -16.10 -16.39 11.76
C ALA A 214 -17.12 -15.90 12.80
N PHE A 215 -17.97 -14.94 12.44
CA PHE A 215 -19.01 -14.35 13.28
C PHE A 215 -20.00 -13.55 12.41
N GLU A 216 -21.11 -13.15 13.02
CA GLU A 216 -22.11 -12.28 12.38
C GLU A 216 -21.51 -10.96 11.88
N PRO A 217 -21.74 -10.56 10.63
CA PRO A 217 -21.24 -9.30 10.09
C PRO A 217 -21.59 -8.10 10.98
N GLY A 218 -20.57 -7.31 11.31
CA GLY A 218 -20.67 -6.17 12.22
C GLY A 218 -20.49 -6.48 13.71
N ALA A 219 -20.27 -7.73 14.10
CA ALA A 219 -20.16 -8.08 15.52
C ALA A 219 -18.77 -7.81 16.12
N LYS A 220 -17.72 -7.92 15.31
CA LYS A 220 -16.32 -7.78 15.77
C LYS A 220 -15.43 -7.25 14.64
N TRP A 221 -14.30 -6.68 15.03
CA TRP A 221 -13.19 -6.45 14.11
C TRP A 221 -12.34 -7.73 13.98
N MET A 222 -12.05 -8.16 12.76
CA MET A 222 -11.15 -9.25 12.48
C MET A 222 -10.48 -9.10 11.12
N TYR A 223 -9.16 -9.11 11.14
CA TYR A 223 -8.37 -9.01 9.91
C TYR A 223 -8.57 -10.23 9.01
N GLY A 224 -8.89 -9.99 7.73
CA GLY A 224 -9.23 -11.07 6.81
C GLY A 224 -9.14 -10.65 5.34
N LEU A 225 -9.56 -11.55 4.43
CA LEU A 225 -9.58 -11.37 2.97
C LEU A 225 -10.56 -10.25 2.50
N ASN A 226 -10.98 -9.40 3.41
CA ASN A 226 -11.97 -8.35 3.16
C ASN A 226 -11.61 -7.46 1.96
N THR A 227 -10.34 -7.02 1.88
CA THR A 227 -9.93 -6.11 0.81
C THR A 227 -9.68 -6.84 -0.51
N ASP A 228 -9.42 -8.15 -0.49
CA ASP A 228 -9.43 -8.97 -1.71
C ASP A 228 -10.86 -9.07 -2.28
N VAL A 229 -11.85 -9.32 -1.41
CA VAL A 229 -13.27 -9.29 -1.77
C VAL A 229 -13.68 -7.89 -2.23
N LEU A 230 -13.21 -6.82 -1.57
CA LEU A 230 -13.44 -5.43 -1.97
C LEU A 230 -12.86 -5.14 -3.37
N GLY A 231 -11.66 -5.65 -3.67
CA GLY A 231 -11.06 -5.55 -5.01
C GLY A 231 -11.98 -6.14 -6.06
N ARG A 232 -12.59 -7.31 -5.79
CA ARG A 232 -13.58 -7.89 -6.69
C ARG A 232 -14.85 -7.05 -6.80
N VAL A 233 -15.30 -6.42 -5.73
CA VAL A 233 -16.43 -5.46 -5.79
C VAL A 233 -16.07 -4.28 -6.71
N VAL A 234 -14.84 -3.75 -6.61
CA VAL A 234 -14.35 -2.69 -7.53
C VAL A 234 -14.41 -3.14 -8.98
N GLU A 235 -13.92 -4.35 -9.30
CA GLU A 235 -13.96 -4.90 -10.67
C GLU A 235 -15.40 -5.00 -11.20
N VAL A 236 -16.33 -5.51 -10.40
CA VAL A 236 -17.74 -5.66 -10.83
C VAL A 236 -18.42 -4.32 -11.04
N ALA A 237 -18.19 -3.37 -10.12
CA ALA A 237 -18.84 -2.06 -10.17
C ALA A 237 -18.26 -1.13 -11.23
N SER A 238 -16.96 -1.25 -11.53
CA SER A 238 -16.30 -0.47 -12.58
C SER A 238 -16.48 -1.08 -13.97
N GLY A 239 -16.49 -2.41 -14.06
CA GLY A 239 -16.39 -3.17 -15.31
C GLY A 239 -14.97 -3.32 -15.82
N GLU A 240 -13.95 -2.94 -15.00
CA GLU A 240 -12.52 -2.96 -15.32
C GLU A 240 -11.81 -3.95 -14.38
N ASP A 241 -10.70 -4.56 -14.80
CA ASP A 241 -9.85 -5.33 -13.90
C ASP A 241 -9.25 -4.40 -12.82
N LEU A 242 -9.03 -4.93 -11.61
CA LEU A 242 -8.56 -4.12 -10.47
C LEU A 242 -7.25 -3.40 -10.77
N ASP A 243 -6.33 -4.06 -11.44
CA ASP A 243 -5.04 -3.53 -11.87
C ASP A 243 -5.21 -2.34 -12.82
N ASP A 244 -6.00 -2.51 -13.87
CA ASP A 244 -6.30 -1.45 -14.85
C ASP A 244 -7.01 -0.26 -14.18
N TYR A 245 -7.98 -0.52 -13.30
CA TYR A 245 -8.68 0.53 -12.57
C TYR A 245 -7.71 1.36 -11.71
N ILE A 246 -6.88 0.70 -10.90
CA ILE A 246 -5.90 1.40 -10.04
C ILE A 246 -4.90 2.16 -10.89
N ARG A 247 -4.43 1.58 -12.00
CA ARG A 247 -3.49 2.25 -12.91
C ARG A 247 -4.09 3.52 -13.50
N GLU A 248 -5.27 3.45 -14.07
CA GLU A 248 -5.89 4.58 -14.76
C GLU A 248 -6.48 5.64 -13.82
N LYS A 249 -6.98 5.25 -12.64
CA LYS A 249 -7.69 6.15 -11.73
C LYS A 249 -6.84 6.63 -10.54
N ILE A 250 -5.72 5.96 -10.22
CA ILE A 250 -4.90 6.31 -9.04
C ILE A 250 -3.44 6.54 -9.44
N THR A 251 -2.73 5.52 -9.95
CA THR A 251 -1.28 5.64 -10.10
C THR A 251 -0.87 6.57 -11.25
N LYS A 252 -1.53 6.49 -12.39
CA LYS A 252 -1.24 7.35 -13.56
C LYS A 252 -1.57 8.84 -13.30
N PRO A 253 -2.74 9.22 -12.74
CA PRO A 253 -3.02 10.61 -12.39
C PRO A 253 -1.99 11.23 -11.43
N LEU A 254 -1.48 10.44 -10.47
CA LEU A 254 -0.44 10.88 -9.55
C LEU A 254 0.98 10.85 -10.15
N GLY A 255 1.14 10.41 -11.39
CA GLY A 255 2.44 10.24 -12.02
C GLY A 255 3.28 9.11 -11.43
N ILE A 256 2.68 8.18 -10.70
CA ILE A 256 3.32 7.00 -10.12
C ILE A 256 3.71 6.03 -11.24
N LYS A 257 4.93 5.48 -11.18
CA LYS A 257 5.45 4.58 -12.22
C LYS A 257 5.86 3.20 -11.70
N MET A 258 6.29 3.13 -10.44
CA MET A 258 6.85 1.94 -9.83
C MET A 258 6.03 1.54 -8.60
N LEU A 259 4.70 1.39 -8.80
CA LEU A 259 3.74 0.91 -7.80
C LEU A 259 2.64 0.18 -8.56
N ASP A 260 2.71 -1.16 -8.54
CA ASP A 260 1.84 -2.02 -9.35
C ASP A 260 1.74 -3.41 -8.71
N PHE A 261 0.79 -4.25 -9.17
CA PHE A 261 0.68 -5.65 -8.77
C PHE A 261 1.80 -6.50 -9.37
N TYR A 262 2.13 -6.28 -10.64
CA TYR A 262 3.11 -7.06 -11.37
C TYR A 262 4.01 -6.15 -12.21
N PHE A 263 5.21 -6.62 -12.42
CA PHE A 263 6.22 -5.94 -13.22
C PHE A 263 6.73 -6.86 -14.33
N ASN A 264 7.33 -6.24 -15.34
CA ASN A 264 8.05 -6.98 -16.37
C ASN A 264 9.27 -7.68 -15.77
N ASP A 265 9.62 -8.86 -16.29
CA ASP A 265 10.74 -9.69 -15.82
C ASP A 265 12.09 -8.97 -15.90
N SER A 266 12.22 -7.98 -16.79
CA SER A 266 13.40 -7.10 -16.88
C SER A 266 13.66 -6.29 -15.59
N LEU A 267 12.65 -6.13 -14.73
CA LEU A 267 12.76 -5.45 -13.43
C LEU A 267 13.07 -6.41 -12.26
N SER A 268 13.26 -7.69 -12.51
CA SER A 268 13.57 -8.69 -11.48
C SER A 268 14.84 -8.35 -10.68
N SER A 269 15.81 -7.68 -11.30
CA SER A 269 17.04 -7.23 -10.62
C SER A 269 16.80 -6.10 -9.61
N LYS A 270 15.67 -5.38 -9.73
CA LYS A 270 15.27 -4.35 -8.76
C LYS A 270 14.44 -4.91 -7.61
N LEU A 271 13.91 -6.12 -7.76
CA LEU A 271 13.08 -6.75 -6.73
C LEU A 271 13.96 -7.24 -5.59
N THR A 272 13.78 -6.66 -4.41
CA THR A 272 14.50 -7.05 -3.20
C THR A 272 14.23 -8.50 -2.83
N LYS A 273 15.19 -9.18 -2.20
CA LYS A 273 14.95 -10.52 -1.67
C LYS A 273 14.06 -10.44 -0.43
N ALA A 274 13.23 -11.46 -0.24
CA ALA A 274 12.39 -11.58 0.93
C ALA A 274 13.10 -12.45 1.99
N PHE A 275 12.90 -12.11 3.25
CA PHE A 275 13.49 -12.80 4.40
C PHE A 275 12.40 -13.26 5.36
N MET A 276 12.72 -14.20 6.20
CA MET A 276 11.87 -14.67 7.29
C MET A 276 12.69 -14.87 8.57
N PRO A 277 12.07 -14.76 9.76
CA PRO A 277 12.73 -15.07 11.02
C PRO A 277 13.16 -16.53 11.10
N THR A 278 14.27 -16.79 11.79
CA THR A 278 14.71 -18.13 12.17
C THR A 278 14.35 -18.44 13.63
N TYR A 279 14.28 -19.72 13.97
CA TYR A 279 14.07 -20.17 15.37
C TYR A 279 15.19 -19.72 16.32
N THR A 280 16.37 -19.40 15.80
CA THR A 280 17.53 -18.92 16.58
C THR A 280 17.55 -17.41 16.79
N GLY A 281 16.49 -16.70 16.38
CA GLY A 281 16.34 -15.25 16.57
C GLY A 281 17.02 -14.37 15.52
N GLY A 282 17.55 -14.97 14.43
CA GLY A 282 18.04 -14.25 13.25
C GLY A 282 17.02 -14.22 12.10
N ILE A 283 17.52 -13.92 10.91
CA ILE A 283 16.74 -14.01 9.67
C ILE A 283 17.45 -14.87 8.62
N THR A 284 16.66 -15.45 7.72
CA THR A 284 17.15 -16.16 6.53
C THR A 284 16.39 -15.66 5.29
N GLN A 285 17.08 -15.66 4.15
CA GLN A 285 16.43 -15.36 2.88
C GLN A 285 15.45 -16.47 2.52
N ILE A 286 14.24 -16.10 2.11
CA ILE A 286 13.24 -17.06 1.62
C ILE A 286 13.69 -17.54 0.24
N PRO A 287 13.90 -18.87 0.05
CA PRO A 287 14.25 -19.42 -1.26
C PRO A 287 13.16 -19.11 -2.31
N ASN A 288 13.57 -18.76 -3.53
CA ASN A 288 12.62 -18.54 -4.62
C ASN A 288 12.14 -19.88 -5.19
N VAL A 289 11.35 -20.61 -4.41
CA VAL A 289 10.74 -21.89 -4.79
C VAL A 289 9.23 -21.82 -4.70
N LYS A 290 8.55 -22.51 -5.61
CA LYS A 290 7.09 -22.61 -5.62
C LYS A 290 6.59 -23.40 -4.40
N GLN A 291 5.68 -22.79 -3.65
CA GLN A 291 5.00 -23.41 -2.51
C GLN A 291 3.51 -23.30 -2.75
N LEU A 292 2.75 -24.36 -2.64
CA LEU A 292 1.29 -24.45 -2.86
C LEU A 292 0.71 -23.35 -3.80
N PHE A 293 0.54 -22.14 -3.31
CA PHE A 293 0.04 -20.97 -4.06
C PHE A 293 1.08 -19.87 -4.26
N TYR A 294 2.19 -19.90 -3.54
CA TYR A 294 3.11 -18.76 -3.39
C TYR A 294 4.49 -19.00 -3.97
N ILE A 295 5.05 -17.97 -4.60
CA ILE A 295 6.47 -17.87 -4.95
C ILE A 295 6.97 -16.47 -4.53
N PRO A 296 8.15 -16.34 -3.88
CA PRO A 296 8.65 -15.03 -3.44
C PRO A 296 8.75 -13.99 -4.56
N ASN A 297 9.13 -14.38 -5.75
CA ASN A 297 9.26 -13.47 -6.89
C ASN A 297 7.94 -13.25 -7.66
N TYR A 298 6.78 -13.50 -7.05
CA TYR A 298 5.47 -13.31 -7.70
C TYR A 298 5.30 -11.95 -8.41
N PRO A 299 5.94 -10.84 -7.97
CA PRO A 299 5.76 -9.57 -8.69
C PRO A 299 6.33 -9.57 -10.11
N THR A 300 7.29 -10.45 -10.40
CA THR A 300 7.93 -10.58 -11.71
C THR A 300 7.76 -11.95 -12.35
N GLU A 301 7.32 -12.96 -11.58
CA GLU A 301 7.19 -14.36 -12.03
C GLU A 301 5.75 -14.88 -11.87
N GLY A 302 5.38 -15.91 -12.65
CA GLY A 302 4.10 -16.59 -12.58
C GLY A 302 3.08 -16.09 -13.61
N ALA A 303 1.82 -16.45 -13.41
CA ALA A 303 0.75 -16.17 -14.37
C ALA A 303 0.33 -14.69 -14.41
N LYS A 304 0.52 -13.95 -13.31
CA LYS A 304 0.22 -12.51 -13.20
C LYS A 304 -1.25 -12.15 -13.48
N THR A 305 -2.16 -13.04 -13.10
CA THR A 305 -3.61 -12.91 -13.37
C THR A 305 -4.45 -12.69 -12.13
N TYR A 306 -3.85 -12.76 -10.93
CA TYR A 306 -4.53 -12.59 -9.66
C TYR A 306 -4.08 -11.30 -8.95
N HIS A 307 -4.91 -10.27 -9.02
CA HIS A 307 -4.64 -8.99 -8.39
C HIS A 307 -5.19 -9.00 -6.95
N SER A 308 -4.34 -9.42 -5.99
CA SER A 308 -4.73 -9.44 -4.57
C SER A 308 -4.94 -8.03 -4.03
N GLY A 309 -6.20 -7.64 -3.81
CA GLY A 309 -6.53 -6.36 -3.20
C GLY A 309 -6.04 -6.23 -1.76
N GLY A 310 -5.85 -7.35 -1.09
CA GLY A 310 -5.35 -7.40 0.29
C GLY A 310 -3.84 -7.30 0.44
N GLY A 311 -3.04 -7.52 -0.65
CA GLY A 311 -1.59 -7.56 -0.45
C GLY A 311 -0.74 -7.71 -1.70
N GLY A 312 -1.28 -7.49 -2.90
CA GLY A 312 -0.62 -7.82 -4.16
C GLY A 312 0.42 -6.81 -4.63
N MET A 313 0.35 -5.57 -4.20
CA MET A 313 1.17 -4.51 -4.79
C MET A 313 2.63 -4.54 -4.31
N THR A 314 3.48 -4.10 -5.19
CA THR A 314 4.92 -3.93 -5.01
C THR A 314 5.29 -2.54 -5.51
N GLY A 315 6.26 -1.87 -4.86
CA GLY A 315 6.62 -0.52 -5.27
C GLY A 315 7.84 0.05 -4.57
N THR A 316 8.16 1.32 -4.88
CA THR A 316 9.22 2.10 -4.26
C THR A 316 8.68 3.01 -3.16
N ALA A 317 9.54 3.47 -2.24
CA ALA A 317 9.14 4.43 -1.22
C ALA A 317 8.70 5.77 -1.83
N ARG A 318 9.37 6.24 -2.88
CA ARG A 318 9.03 7.50 -3.55
C ARG A 318 7.68 7.46 -4.27
N ASP A 319 7.35 6.34 -4.93
CA ASP A 319 6.07 6.23 -5.61
C ASP A 319 4.92 6.07 -4.58
N TYR A 320 5.15 5.36 -3.48
CA TYR A 320 4.16 5.28 -2.40
C TYR A 320 3.98 6.63 -1.68
N PHE A 321 5.03 7.45 -1.58
CA PHE A 321 4.94 8.81 -1.05
C PHE A 321 3.93 9.68 -1.80
N LEU A 322 3.86 9.59 -3.12
CA LEU A 322 2.88 10.38 -3.90
C LEU A 322 1.44 10.02 -3.52
N PHE A 323 1.16 8.75 -3.27
CA PHE A 323 -0.14 8.33 -2.74
C PHE A 323 -0.39 8.90 -1.35
N CYS A 324 0.59 8.80 -0.45
CA CYS A 324 0.48 9.38 0.90
C CYS A 324 0.27 10.89 0.86
N GLN A 325 0.99 11.61 -0.01
CA GLN A 325 0.83 13.06 -0.16
C GLN A 325 -0.56 13.42 -0.68
N ALA A 326 -1.07 12.69 -1.67
CA ALA A 326 -2.43 12.89 -2.14
C ALA A 326 -3.46 12.72 -1.00
N MET A 327 -3.27 11.74 -0.14
CA MET A 327 -4.16 11.52 1.02
C MET A 327 -4.02 12.61 2.08
N LEU A 328 -2.79 13.09 2.35
CA LEU A 328 -2.53 14.21 3.27
C LEU A 328 -3.17 15.50 2.75
N ASP A 329 -3.15 15.72 1.44
CA ASP A 329 -3.76 16.87 0.77
C ASP A 329 -5.26 16.66 0.47
N ASN A 330 -5.93 15.84 1.29
CA ASN A 330 -7.36 15.56 1.21
C ASN A 330 -7.81 15.07 -0.18
N GLY A 331 -7.08 14.12 -0.75
CA GLY A 331 -7.42 13.47 -2.02
C GLY A 331 -6.87 14.16 -3.26
N ASN A 332 -6.03 15.19 -3.13
CA ASN A 332 -5.52 15.97 -4.27
C ASN A 332 -3.98 15.96 -4.31
N LEU A 333 -3.41 15.92 -5.51
CA LEU A 333 -1.97 16.12 -5.72
C LEU A 333 -1.70 16.60 -7.13
N HIS A 334 -0.90 17.67 -7.29
CA HIS A 334 -0.43 18.21 -8.60
C HIS A 334 -1.55 18.42 -9.63
N GLY A 335 -2.75 18.81 -9.17
CA GLY A 335 -3.92 19.01 -10.03
C GLY A 335 -4.72 17.73 -10.34
N ALA A 336 -4.28 16.57 -9.89
CA ALA A 336 -5.08 15.36 -9.91
C ALA A 336 -5.93 15.26 -8.64
N THR A 337 -7.20 14.91 -8.80
CA THR A 337 -8.13 14.63 -7.70
C THR A 337 -8.43 13.13 -7.67
N LEU A 338 -8.00 12.45 -6.62
CA LEU A 338 -8.34 11.05 -6.37
C LEU A 338 -9.71 10.91 -5.70
N LEU A 339 -9.98 11.77 -4.73
CA LEU A 339 -11.20 11.81 -3.92
C LEU A 339 -11.57 13.27 -3.62
N GLN A 340 -12.85 13.54 -3.40
CA GLN A 340 -13.27 14.80 -2.82
C GLN A 340 -12.77 14.89 -1.37
N PRO A 341 -12.49 16.12 -0.86
CA PRO A 341 -11.92 16.30 0.47
C PRO A 341 -12.70 15.65 1.60
N GLU A 342 -14.03 15.65 1.52
CA GLU A 342 -14.91 15.05 2.52
C GLU A 342 -14.78 13.53 2.55
N THR A 343 -14.67 12.89 1.38
CA THR A 343 -14.48 11.45 1.26
C THR A 343 -13.10 11.03 1.73
N ALA A 344 -12.07 11.78 1.36
CA ALA A 344 -10.71 11.52 1.82
C ALA A 344 -10.64 11.59 3.36
N LYS A 345 -11.22 12.63 3.98
CA LYS A 345 -11.31 12.76 5.45
C LYS A 345 -12.09 11.62 6.09
N LEU A 346 -13.20 11.20 5.48
CA LEU A 346 -14.01 10.09 6.00
C LEU A 346 -13.19 8.79 6.11
N MET A 347 -12.22 8.56 5.21
CA MET A 347 -11.41 7.35 5.22
C MET A 347 -10.51 7.22 6.45
N HIS A 348 -10.06 8.33 7.03
CA HIS A 348 -9.23 8.36 8.23
C HIS A 348 -9.96 8.92 9.47
N GLN A 349 -11.27 8.70 9.55
CA GLN A 349 -12.09 8.86 10.74
C GLN A 349 -12.49 7.48 11.27
N ASN A 350 -12.73 7.36 12.58
CA ASN A 350 -13.19 6.09 13.15
C ASN A 350 -14.49 5.60 12.52
N GLN A 351 -14.50 4.38 12.03
CA GLN A 351 -15.63 3.73 11.37
C GLN A 351 -16.10 2.47 12.13
N LEU A 352 -15.60 2.26 13.34
CA LEU A 352 -15.92 1.06 14.14
C LEU A 352 -17.01 1.30 15.18
N ASP A 353 -17.51 2.54 15.31
CA ASP A 353 -18.47 2.93 16.34
C ASP A 353 -18.01 2.49 17.74
N SER A 354 -18.70 1.51 18.35
CA SER A 354 -18.39 0.96 19.67
C SER A 354 -17.46 -0.26 19.64
N LEU A 355 -17.05 -0.73 18.45
CA LEU A 355 -16.19 -1.90 18.36
C LEU A 355 -14.74 -1.54 18.69
N SER A 356 -14.08 -2.40 19.47
CA SER A 356 -12.67 -2.25 19.81
C SER A 356 -11.79 -2.72 18.67
N PHE A 357 -10.68 -1.98 18.41
CA PHE A 357 -9.64 -2.38 17.50
C PHE A 357 -8.36 -2.79 18.26
N ARG A 358 -7.52 -1.83 18.59
CA ARG A 358 -6.26 -2.02 19.33
C ARG A 358 -6.06 -0.87 20.32
N PRO A 359 -5.39 -1.09 21.46
CA PRO A 359 -5.07 0.00 22.38
C PRO A 359 -4.33 1.16 21.68
N GLY A 360 -4.80 2.39 21.88
CA GLY A 360 -4.21 3.59 21.27
C GLY A 360 -4.51 3.77 19.79
N LEU A 361 -5.41 2.98 19.21
CA LEU A 361 -5.76 3.03 17.79
C LEU A 361 -7.25 2.86 17.55
N GLU A 362 -7.76 3.60 16.59
CA GLU A 362 -9.07 3.43 15.93
C GLU A 362 -8.86 2.87 14.51
N PHE A 363 -9.93 2.57 13.79
CA PHE A 363 -9.85 2.07 12.42
C PHE A 363 -10.85 2.79 11.51
N GLY A 364 -10.34 3.25 10.37
CA GLY A 364 -11.10 3.90 9.32
C GLY A 364 -11.37 2.97 8.12
N PHE A 365 -11.48 3.55 6.93
CA PHE A 365 -11.61 2.79 5.69
C PHE A 365 -10.23 2.45 5.11
N GLY A 366 -9.64 1.36 5.60
CA GLY A 366 -8.36 0.82 5.16
C GLY A 366 -7.13 1.39 5.88
N PHE A 367 -7.30 2.22 6.93
CA PHE A 367 -6.23 2.81 7.74
C PHE A 367 -6.46 2.53 9.23
N ASP A 368 -5.39 2.32 9.99
CA ASP A 368 -5.40 2.58 11.43
C ASP A 368 -5.25 4.08 11.70
N ILE A 369 -5.78 4.53 12.82
CA ILE A 369 -5.80 5.93 13.20
C ILE A 369 -5.33 6.03 14.65
N ALA A 370 -4.33 6.86 14.90
CA ALA A 370 -3.84 7.10 16.25
C ALA A 370 -4.90 7.79 17.10
N LYS A 371 -5.16 7.24 18.27
CA LYS A 371 -6.04 7.81 19.30
C LYS A 371 -5.45 7.48 20.65
N GLU A 372 -4.97 8.51 21.37
CA GLU A 372 -4.20 8.32 22.61
C GLU A 372 -2.96 7.43 22.42
N HIS A 373 -2.37 7.48 21.20
CA HIS A 373 -1.19 6.70 20.89
C HIS A 373 0.03 7.28 21.62
N PRO A 374 0.92 6.44 22.19
CA PRO A 374 2.00 6.92 23.05
C PRO A 374 3.05 7.79 22.35
N ARG A 375 3.08 7.84 21.03
CA ARG A 375 4.13 8.53 20.26
C ARG A 375 3.62 9.32 19.06
N LYS A 376 2.47 8.98 18.49
CA LYS A 376 1.86 9.70 17.36
C LYS A 376 0.76 10.62 17.87
N PRO A 377 0.56 11.81 17.28
CA PRO A 377 -0.57 12.65 17.63
C PRO A 377 -1.90 11.99 17.21
N ASP A 378 -2.97 12.33 17.90
CA ASP A 378 -4.32 11.91 17.54
C ASP A 378 -4.64 12.32 16.10
N GLY A 379 -5.22 11.38 15.34
CA GLY A 379 -5.55 11.58 13.95
C GLY A 379 -4.43 11.26 12.96
N ALA A 380 -3.21 10.92 13.41
CA ALA A 380 -2.21 10.33 12.52
C ALA A 380 -2.69 8.95 12.06
N TYR A 381 -2.61 8.66 10.76
CA TYR A 381 -3.15 7.43 10.19
C TYR A 381 -2.16 6.73 9.28
N GLY A 382 -2.29 5.43 9.12
CA GLY A 382 -1.37 4.64 8.32
C GLY A 382 -1.73 3.17 8.22
N TRP A 383 -0.78 2.36 7.81
CA TRP A 383 -0.85 0.91 7.84
C TRP A 383 0.54 0.29 7.67
N GLY A 384 0.61 -1.02 7.85
CA GLY A 384 1.85 -1.76 7.61
C GLY A 384 1.62 -2.98 6.74
N GLY A 385 2.71 -3.59 6.28
CA GLY A 385 2.70 -4.80 5.47
C GLY A 385 3.37 -5.99 6.13
N ALA A 386 2.95 -7.20 5.76
CA ALA A 386 3.48 -8.46 6.29
C ALA A 386 5.00 -8.61 6.11
N PHE A 387 5.61 -7.94 5.11
CA PHE A 387 7.05 -7.89 4.92
C PHE A 387 7.76 -6.84 5.79
N SER A 388 7.13 -6.40 6.89
CA SER A 388 7.65 -5.39 7.82
C SER A 388 7.73 -3.99 7.22
N THR A 389 7.01 -3.71 6.15
CA THR A 389 6.83 -2.37 5.60
C THR A 389 5.87 -1.57 6.47
N ILE A 390 6.08 -0.26 6.56
CA ILE A 390 5.20 0.64 7.33
C ILE A 390 5.18 2.03 6.71
N PHE A 391 4.04 2.68 6.81
CA PHE A 391 3.90 4.12 6.59
C PHE A 391 2.93 4.73 7.60
N TRP A 392 3.08 6.02 7.82
CA TRP A 392 2.04 6.83 8.44
C TRP A 392 2.05 8.24 7.88
N ILE A 393 0.90 8.87 7.97
CA ILE A 393 0.59 10.24 7.57
C ILE A 393 0.13 10.95 8.85
N ASP A 394 0.73 12.08 9.15
CA ASP A 394 0.40 12.90 10.31
C ASP A 394 -0.10 14.28 9.84
N PRO A 395 -1.41 14.49 9.78
CA PRO A 395 -1.99 15.76 9.34
C PRO A 395 -1.72 16.92 10.32
N VAL A 396 -1.43 16.61 11.59
CA VAL A 396 -1.17 17.64 12.62
C VAL A 396 0.16 18.35 12.36
N ASN A 397 1.19 17.55 12.01
CA ASN A 397 2.54 18.07 11.76
C ASN A 397 2.87 18.18 10.26
N ASP A 398 1.92 17.88 9.36
CA ASP A 398 2.13 17.83 7.90
C ASP A 398 3.32 16.93 7.53
N LEU A 399 3.30 15.69 8.04
CA LEU A 399 4.42 14.75 8.03
C LEU A 399 4.01 13.40 7.41
N ILE A 400 4.87 12.87 6.56
CA ILE A 400 4.75 11.52 6.01
C ILE A 400 6.03 10.76 6.32
N VAL A 401 5.89 9.53 6.80
CA VAL A 401 7.01 8.62 7.02
C VAL A 401 6.71 7.28 6.37
N ILE A 402 7.68 6.79 5.60
CA ILE A 402 7.63 5.48 4.94
C ILE A 402 8.93 4.76 5.26
N GLN A 403 8.83 3.51 5.72
CA GLN A 403 9.99 2.63 5.85
C GLN A 403 9.69 1.27 5.25
N LEU A 404 10.45 0.89 4.23
CA LEU A 404 10.31 -0.36 3.50
C LEU A 404 11.41 -1.34 3.91
N ARG A 405 10.99 -2.49 4.38
CA ARG A 405 11.82 -3.63 4.81
C ARG A 405 11.30 -4.89 4.12
N GLN A 406 12.03 -6.01 4.18
CA GLN A 406 11.57 -7.25 3.52
C GLN A 406 11.73 -8.49 4.41
N VAL A 407 11.23 -8.42 5.64
CA VAL A 407 11.17 -9.57 6.56
C VAL A 407 9.72 -9.95 6.84
N LEU A 408 9.31 -11.12 6.40
CA LEU A 408 7.95 -11.63 6.58
C LEU A 408 7.67 -11.88 8.07
N SER A 409 6.65 -11.20 8.61
CA SER A 409 6.16 -11.38 9.99
C SER A 409 7.26 -11.30 11.07
N SER A 410 8.16 -10.32 10.97
CA SER A 410 9.25 -10.15 11.94
C SER A 410 8.71 -9.92 13.36
N PRO A 411 9.20 -10.66 14.37
CA PRO A 411 8.84 -10.43 15.76
C PRO A 411 9.41 -9.12 16.32
N PHE A 412 10.33 -8.46 15.60
CA PHE A 412 10.98 -7.22 15.98
C PHE A 412 10.28 -5.96 15.44
N ASN A 413 9.12 -6.11 14.77
CA ASN A 413 8.40 -4.97 14.17
C ASN A 413 8.05 -3.89 15.20
N ASN A 414 7.54 -4.27 16.37
CA ASN A 414 7.18 -3.30 17.40
C ASN A 414 8.39 -2.53 17.92
N ASP A 415 9.54 -3.18 18.08
CA ASP A 415 10.77 -2.53 18.57
C ASP A 415 11.32 -1.52 17.54
N ILE A 416 11.52 -1.93 16.29
CA ILE A 416 12.05 -1.04 15.26
C ILE A 416 11.09 0.11 14.94
N ASN A 417 9.78 -0.14 14.89
CA ASN A 417 8.78 0.89 14.64
C ASN A 417 8.73 1.92 15.79
N SER A 418 8.75 1.46 17.04
CA SER A 418 8.80 2.34 18.22
C SER A 418 10.02 3.25 18.23
N LYS A 419 11.18 2.72 17.85
CA LYS A 419 12.42 3.49 17.76
C LYS A 419 12.35 4.52 16.62
N LEU A 420 11.85 4.11 15.45
CA LEU A 420 11.65 5.01 14.31
C LEU A 420 10.71 6.17 14.68
N GLU A 421 9.53 5.88 15.24
CA GLU A 421 8.58 6.89 15.72
C GLU A 421 9.23 7.86 16.71
N LYS A 422 9.95 7.34 17.71
CA LYS A 422 10.64 8.16 18.70
C LYS A 422 11.65 9.10 18.07
N ILE A 423 12.47 8.62 17.12
CA ILE A 423 13.47 9.43 16.43
C ILE A 423 12.77 10.53 15.62
N VAL A 424 11.78 10.17 14.82
CA VAL A 424 11.07 11.11 13.94
C VAL A 424 10.40 12.24 14.75
N TYR A 425 9.62 11.88 15.76
CA TYR A 425 8.92 12.90 16.57
C TYR A 425 9.86 13.72 17.46
N SER A 426 10.99 13.15 17.90
CA SER A 426 12.02 13.92 18.61
C SER A 426 12.81 14.90 17.71
N ALA A 427 12.67 14.76 16.40
CA ALA A 427 13.30 15.68 15.45
C ALA A 427 12.46 16.93 15.16
N LEU A 428 11.18 16.96 15.56
CA LEU A 428 10.33 18.15 15.42
C LEU A 428 10.81 19.26 16.38
N VAL A 429 11.01 20.48 15.85
CA VAL A 429 11.46 21.62 16.66
C VAL A 429 10.31 22.13 17.55
N ASN A 430 9.09 22.19 17.02
CA ASN A 430 7.89 22.58 17.75
C ASN A 430 6.75 21.63 17.35
N PRO A 431 6.64 20.44 17.96
CA PRO A 431 5.54 19.54 17.67
C PRO A 431 4.21 20.17 18.05
N LYS A 432 3.21 20.06 17.19
CA LYS A 432 1.83 20.54 17.43
C LYS A 432 1.04 19.54 18.26
#